data_33c2bc31fad509f80d3d73640692d1f2
#
_entry.id   33c2bc31fad509f80d3d73640692d1f2
#
_cell.length_a   1.000
_cell.length_b   1.000
_cell.length_c   1.000
_cell.angle_alpha   90.00
_cell.angle_beta   90.00
_cell.angle_gamma   90.00
#
_symmetry.space_group_name_H-M   'P 1'
#
loop_
_entity.id
_entity.type
_entity.pdbx_description
1 polymer ?
#
loop_
_entity_poly.entity_id
_entity_poly.type
_entity_poly.pdbx_seq_one_letter_code
_entity_poly.pdbx_strand_id
1 'polypeptide(L)'
;MISQALIYTTIAYIGSCIAGIMLIPQVYLTIKTKKTDDISLEFLILNMLAVLAMIPYSIYFKLHPILIANLSIGFCTSIILYYKIHNLKHL
;
A
#
# COMPACT_ATOMS: atom_id res chain seq x y z
N MET A 1 21.68 25.79 -9.11
CA MET A 1 20.25 25.85 -9.48
C MET A 1 19.66 24.45 -9.39
N ILE A 2 18.55 24.31 -8.68
CA ILE A 2 17.88 23.02 -8.51
C ILE A 2 17.04 22.72 -9.76
N SER A 3 17.24 21.56 -10.37
CA SER A 3 16.49 21.17 -11.56
C SER A 3 15.05 20.84 -11.20
N GLN A 4 14.13 21.03 -12.18
CA GLN A 4 12.74 20.65 -11.99
C GLN A 4 12.59 19.16 -11.72
N ALA A 5 13.42 18.34 -12.38
CA ALA A 5 13.40 16.90 -12.16
C ALA A 5 13.72 16.54 -10.72
N LEU A 6 14.68 17.23 -10.11
CA LEU A 6 15.05 16.99 -8.72
C LEU A 6 13.90 17.36 -7.78
N ILE A 7 13.22 18.47 -8.05
CA ILE A 7 12.08 18.93 -7.24
C ILE A 7 10.97 17.90 -7.29
N TYR A 8 10.57 17.45 -8.48
CA TYR A 8 9.49 16.48 -8.63
C TYR A 8 9.86 15.12 -8.06
N THR A 9 11.12 14.72 -8.20
CA THR A 9 11.59 13.46 -7.61
C THR A 9 11.51 13.51 -6.09
N THR A 10 11.92 14.62 -5.49
CA THR A 10 11.86 14.79 -4.04
C THR A 10 10.42 14.74 -3.54
N ILE A 11 9.50 15.41 -4.24
CA ILE A 11 8.08 15.40 -3.89
C ILE A 11 7.54 13.97 -3.99
N ALA A 12 7.94 13.23 -5.03
CA ALA A 12 7.48 11.85 -5.23
C ALA A 12 7.96 10.94 -4.10
N TYR A 13 9.21 11.08 -3.66
CA TYR A 13 9.73 10.29 -2.53
C TYR A 13 8.99 10.62 -1.24
N ILE A 14 8.73 11.89 -0.97
CA ILE A 14 7.99 12.31 0.22
C ILE A 14 6.58 11.72 0.20
N GLY A 15 5.89 11.84 -0.93
CA GLY A 15 4.55 11.28 -1.10
C GLY A 15 4.53 9.77 -0.94
N SER A 16 5.57 9.08 -1.46
CA SER A 16 5.68 7.63 -1.36
C SER A 16 5.91 7.20 0.08
N CYS A 17 6.71 7.93 0.84
CA CYS A 17 6.93 7.64 2.25
C CYS A 17 5.63 7.78 3.03
N ILE A 18 4.88 8.85 2.78
CA ILE A 18 3.59 9.06 3.44
C ILE A 18 2.63 7.93 3.09
N ALA A 19 2.55 7.55 1.82
CA ALA A 19 1.68 6.47 1.36
C ALA A 19 2.06 5.14 2.00
N GLY A 20 3.37 4.86 2.11
CA GLY A 20 3.84 3.63 2.73
C GLY A 20 3.56 3.56 4.22
N ILE A 21 3.67 4.70 4.90
CA ILE A 21 3.45 4.78 6.34
C ILE A 21 1.95 4.79 6.69
N MET A 22 1.13 5.31 5.79
CA MET A 22 -0.29 5.52 6.02
C MET A 22 -1.03 4.26 6.50
N LEU A 23 -0.66 3.11 6.00
CA LEU A 23 -1.32 1.85 6.35
C LEU A 23 -0.71 1.15 7.56
N ILE A 24 0.44 1.61 8.06
CA ILE A 24 1.10 0.96 9.19
C ILE A 24 0.23 0.97 10.45
N PRO A 25 -0.39 2.10 10.86
CA PRO A 25 -1.30 2.08 12.00
C PRO A 25 -2.47 1.14 11.80
N GLN A 26 -2.99 1.05 10.58
CA GLN A 26 -4.10 0.16 10.27
C GLN A 26 -3.68 -1.31 10.43
N VAL A 27 -2.49 -1.67 9.96
CA VAL A 27 -1.96 -3.02 10.12
C VAL A 27 -1.77 -3.34 11.60
N TYR A 28 -1.19 -2.40 12.35
CA TYR A 28 -0.97 -2.58 13.78
C TYR A 28 -2.28 -2.87 14.51
N LEU A 29 -3.31 -2.05 14.25
CA LEU A 29 -4.61 -2.24 14.87
C LEU A 29 -5.23 -3.57 14.47
N THR A 30 -5.10 -3.96 13.21
CA THR A 30 -5.67 -5.21 12.72
C THR A 30 -5.01 -6.41 13.40
N ILE A 31 -3.70 -6.40 13.55
CA ILE A 31 -2.97 -7.49 14.20
C ILE A 31 -3.34 -7.55 15.69
N LYS A 32 -3.42 -6.39 16.34
CA LYS A 32 -3.70 -6.31 17.75
C LYS A 32 -5.13 -6.73 18.10
N THR A 33 -6.11 -6.22 17.36
CA THR A 33 -7.53 -6.46 17.67
C THR A 33 -8.11 -7.64 16.89
N LYS A 34 -7.50 -7.99 15.76
CA LYS A 34 -7.99 -9.02 14.83
C LYS A 34 -9.39 -8.71 14.31
N LYS A 35 -9.77 -7.42 14.32
CA LYS A 35 -11.08 -6.97 13.86
C LYS A 35 -10.92 -6.28 12.50
N THR A 36 -11.77 -6.68 11.55
CA THR A 36 -11.74 -6.11 10.21
C THR A 36 -13.15 -5.69 9.75
N ASP A 37 -14.05 -5.48 10.70
CA ASP A 37 -15.45 -5.19 10.39
C ASP A 37 -15.62 -3.89 9.61
N ASP A 38 -14.79 -2.89 9.91
CA ASP A 38 -14.87 -1.57 9.28
C ASP A 38 -14.10 -1.49 7.97
N ILE A 39 -13.48 -2.59 7.56
CA ILE A 39 -12.66 -2.61 6.34
C ILE A 39 -13.40 -3.38 5.26
N SER A 40 -13.59 -2.74 4.10
CA SER A 40 -14.28 -3.34 2.97
C SER A 40 -13.38 -4.38 2.28
N LEU A 41 -13.91 -5.58 2.07
CA LEU A 41 -13.22 -6.62 1.31
C LEU A 41 -12.97 -6.16 -0.13
N GLU A 42 -13.96 -5.50 -0.73
CA GLU A 42 -13.85 -4.99 -2.10
C GLU A 42 -12.72 -3.98 -2.21
N PHE A 43 -12.60 -3.09 -1.21
CA PHE A 43 -11.50 -2.11 -1.19
C PHE A 43 -10.14 -2.80 -1.16
N LEU A 44 -10.01 -3.84 -0.33
CA LEU A 44 -8.74 -4.56 -0.22
C LEU A 44 -8.39 -5.27 -1.52
N ILE A 45 -9.37 -5.90 -2.17
CA ILE A 45 -9.14 -6.59 -3.43
C ILE A 45 -8.74 -5.59 -4.52
N LEU A 46 -9.47 -4.48 -4.64
CA LEU A 46 -9.17 -3.45 -5.64
C LEU A 46 -7.79 -2.85 -5.39
N ASN A 47 -7.44 -2.64 -4.12
CA ASN A 47 -6.14 -2.09 -3.77
C ASN A 47 -5.01 -3.04 -4.17
N MET A 48 -5.18 -4.35 -3.95
CA MET A 48 -4.21 -5.35 -4.37
C MET A 48 -4.06 -5.40 -5.88
N LEU A 49 -5.18 -5.33 -6.60
CA LEU A 49 -5.14 -5.32 -8.07
C LEU A 49 -4.40 -4.09 -8.58
N ALA A 50 -4.65 -2.93 -7.97
CA ALA A 50 -3.96 -1.70 -8.35
C ALA A 50 -2.46 -1.82 -8.12
N VAL A 51 -2.06 -2.37 -6.96
CA VAL A 51 -0.65 -2.57 -6.63
C VAL A 51 0.01 -3.51 -7.65
N LEU A 52 -0.65 -4.63 -7.94
CA LEU A 52 -0.10 -5.61 -8.89
C LEU A 52 0.02 -5.03 -10.31
N ALA A 53 -0.88 -4.15 -10.70
CA ALA A 53 -0.82 -3.50 -12.00
C ALA A 53 0.30 -2.46 -12.05
N MET A 54 0.52 -1.74 -10.95
CA MET A 54 1.50 -0.65 -10.92
C MET A 54 2.95 -1.14 -10.77
N ILE A 55 3.17 -2.33 -10.21
CA ILE A 55 4.53 -2.84 -10.01
C ILE A 55 5.29 -3.02 -11.34
N PRO A 56 4.74 -3.72 -12.36
CA PRO A 56 5.45 -3.85 -13.64
C PRO A 56 5.69 -2.50 -14.30
N TYR A 57 4.71 -1.60 -14.23
CA TYR A 57 4.84 -0.26 -14.80
C TYR A 57 5.99 0.50 -14.13
N SER A 58 6.05 0.44 -12.80
CA SER A 58 7.09 1.13 -12.04
C SER A 58 8.48 0.56 -12.33
N ILE A 59 8.59 -0.74 -12.50
CA ILE A 59 9.86 -1.39 -12.82
C ILE A 59 10.32 -0.99 -14.22
N TYR A 60 9.42 -1.04 -15.20
CA TYR A 60 9.75 -0.73 -16.58
C TYR A 60 10.25 0.70 -16.74
N PHE A 61 9.56 1.64 -16.13
CA PHE A 61 9.92 3.06 -16.24
C PHE A 61 10.87 3.53 -15.14
N LYS A 62 11.37 2.61 -14.32
CA LYS A 62 12.34 2.91 -13.24
C LYS A 62 11.81 3.98 -12.29
N LEU A 63 10.54 3.89 -11.93
CA LEU A 63 9.88 4.83 -11.01
C LEU A 63 10.05 4.33 -9.58
N HIS A 64 11.25 4.47 -9.04
CA HIS A 64 11.60 3.92 -7.73
C HIS A 64 10.70 4.38 -6.59
N PRO A 65 10.34 5.67 -6.48
CA PRO A 65 9.44 6.08 -5.39
C PRO A 65 8.09 5.38 -5.44
N ILE A 66 7.51 5.27 -6.63
CA ILE A 66 6.22 4.61 -6.82
C ILE A 66 6.33 3.12 -6.52
N LEU A 67 7.43 2.50 -6.94
CA LEU A 67 7.67 1.08 -6.67
C LEU A 67 7.74 0.80 -5.17
N ILE A 68 8.51 1.62 -4.44
CA ILE A 68 8.65 1.48 -2.99
C ILE A 68 7.29 1.63 -2.31
N ALA A 69 6.51 2.64 -2.69
CA ALA A 69 5.19 2.87 -2.12
C ALA A 69 4.26 1.68 -2.39
N ASN A 70 4.25 1.17 -3.62
CA ASN A 70 3.38 0.06 -3.98
C ASN A 70 3.76 -1.22 -3.26
N LEU A 71 5.06 -1.49 -3.09
CA LEU A 71 5.50 -2.66 -2.35
C LEU A 71 5.07 -2.58 -0.88
N SER A 72 5.19 -1.41 -0.27
CA SER A 72 4.76 -1.19 1.11
C SER A 72 3.26 -1.34 1.26
N ILE A 73 2.50 -0.71 0.37
CA ILE A 73 1.04 -0.78 0.38
C ILE A 73 0.58 -2.22 0.16
N GLY A 74 1.20 -2.92 -0.78
CA GLY A 74 0.86 -4.31 -1.06
C GLY A 74 1.11 -5.22 0.12
N PHE A 75 2.25 -5.04 0.80
CA PHE A 75 2.58 -5.82 1.99
C PHE A 75 1.56 -5.59 3.09
N CYS A 76 1.26 -4.32 3.39
CA CYS A 76 0.28 -3.97 4.43
C CYS A 76 -1.12 -4.48 4.07
N THR A 77 -1.53 -4.31 2.81
CA THR A 77 -2.84 -4.75 2.35
C THR A 77 -2.97 -6.27 2.43
N SER A 78 -1.88 -6.99 2.14
CA SER A 78 -1.87 -8.45 2.24
C SER A 78 -2.14 -8.93 3.65
N ILE A 79 -1.52 -8.28 4.66
CA ILE A 79 -1.74 -8.63 6.05
C ILE A 79 -3.20 -8.38 6.45
N ILE A 80 -3.72 -7.22 6.10
CA ILE A 80 -5.11 -6.87 6.44
C ILE A 80 -6.07 -7.82 5.74
N LEU A 81 -5.81 -8.12 4.48
CA LEU A 81 -6.65 -9.03 3.69
C LEU A 81 -6.66 -10.44 4.29
N TYR A 82 -5.51 -10.90 4.77
CA TYR A 82 -5.42 -12.20 5.44
C TYR A 82 -6.38 -12.26 6.63
N TYR A 83 -6.35 -11.25 7.48
CA TYR A 83 -7.24 -11.21 8.65
C TYR A 83 -8.70 -11.07 8.24
N LYS A 84 -8.98 -10.30 7.19
CA LYS A 84 -10.35 -10.13 6.70
C LYS A 84 -10.93 -11.46 6.22
N ILE A 85 -10.19 -12.19 5.41
CA ILE A 85 -10.63 -13.49 4.89
C ILE A 85 -10.77 -14.49 6.03
N HIS A 86 -9.82 -14.50 6.96
CA HIS A 86 -9.87 -15.39 8.11
C HIS A 86 -11.14 -15.16 8.94
N ASN A 87 -11.48 -13.89 9.18
CA ASN A 87 -12.68 -13.54 9.93
C ASN A 87 -13.95 -13.97 9.21
N LEU A 88 -13.98 -13.85 7.88
CA LEU A 88 -15.13 -14.26 7.11
C LEU A 88 -15.37 -15.77 7.18
N LYS A 89 -14.32 -16.57 7.28
CA LYS A 89 -14.44 -18.02 7.40
C LYS A 89 -15.00 -18.46 8.75
N HIS A 90 -14.95 -17.59 9.74
CA HIS A 90 -15.41 -17.91 11.10
C HIS A 90 -16.75 -17.26 11.44
N LEU A 91 -17.46 -16.73 10.43
CA LEU A 91 -18.78 -16.19 10.62
C LEU A 91 -19.87 -17.26 10.68
#